data_2f1a6662488e137206e6288d28bb9d6c
#
_entry.id   2f1a6662488e137206e6288d28bb9d6c
#
_cell.length_a   1.000
_cell.length_b   1.000
_cell.length_c   1.000
_cell.angle_alpha   90.00
_cell.angle_beta   90.00
_cell.angle_gamma   90.00
#
_symmetry.space_group_name_H-M   'P 1'
#
loop_
_entity.id
_entity.type
_entity.pdbx_description
1 polymer ?
#
loop_
_entity_poly.entity_id
_entity_poly.type
_entity_poly.pdbx_seq_one_letter_code
_entity_poly.pdbx_strand_id
1 'polypeptide(L)'
;SGGEIHTYYSIREVFEYLNMDVLLRMTVFLLTLFYMILPVYLIARYSKDFNVFLAENVSDPEEYDLEWLRKTMIILIVLYGFYLVLLLTNTPLMYVIDKTVLLFVWYYFFYKALFLKVVVLEHSFKSGWDLPYQEDDNDDDEHRVFSKRYAEEVSAWFEREKPYLREDLRLTDLQRIFPISRSYLSQLFNRELGQSFSDYVNQFRIEESKRLMDAEPNASIQEIAERSGFHS
;
A
#
# COMPACT_ATOMS: atom_id res chain seq x y z
N SER A 1 21.17 -35.73 32.87
CA SER A 1 20.30 -35.01 33.80
C SER A 1 19.12 -34.51 33.01
N GLY A 2 18.03 -35.28 33.00
CA GLY A 2 16.78 -34.86 32.39
C GLY A 2 16.18 -33.74 33.23
N GLY A 3 16.11 -32.53 32.66
CA GLY A 3 15.38 -31.43 33.27
C GLY A 3 13.90 -31.80 33.26
N GLU A 4 13.28 -31.89 34.43
CA GLU A 4 11.83 -32.00 34.55
C GLU A 4 11.19 -30.78 33.98
N ILE A 5 10.30 -30.95 33.02
CA ILE A 5 9.51 -29.85 32.43
C ILE A 5 8.43 -29.51 33.46
N HIS A 6 8.66 -28.46 34.27
CA HIS A 6 7.65 -27.92 35.16
C HIS A 6 6.54 -27.26 34.33
N THR A 7 5.34 -27.78 34.40
CA THR A 7 4.13 -27.16 33.85
C THR A 7 3.48 -26.29 34.91
N TYR A 8 3.44 -24.97 34.66
CA TYR A 8 2.82 -24.01 35.57
C TYR A 8 1.32 -23.92 35.28
N TYR A 9 0.50 -24.13 36.32
CA TYR A 9 -0.97 -24.10 36.20
C TYR A 9 -1.60 -22.76 36.62
N SER A 10 -0.81 -21.82 37.13
CA SER A 10 -1.27 -20.54 37.61
C SER A 10 -0.21 -19.45 37.39
N ILE A 11 -0.67 -18.22 37.07
CA ILE A 11 0.19 -17.04 36.96
C ILE A 11 0.96 -16.79 38.28
N ARG A 12 0.35 -17.14 39.41
CA ARG A 12 0.97 -17.00 40.74
C ARG A 12 2.18 -17.91 40.91
N GLU A 13 2.10 -19.16 40.42
CA GLU A 13 3.21 -20.11 40.44
C GLU A 13 4.38 -19.66 39.57
N VAL A 14 4.10 -18.99 38.44
CA VAL A 14 5.14 -18.40 37.58
C VAL A 14 5.96 -17.34 38.33
N PHE A 15 5.32 -16.55 39.21
CA PHE A 15 6.00 -15.53 40.00
C PHE A 15 6.75 -16.10 41.23
N GLU A 16 6.27 -17.22 41.80
CA GLU A 16 6.95 -17.91 42.91
C GLU A 16 8.22 -18.65 42.46
N TYR A 17 8.24 -19.15 41.21
CA TYR A 17 9.39 -19.86 40.63
C TYR A 17 10.10 -19.04 39.56
N LEU A 18 10.40 -17.77 39.84
CA LEU A 18 11.07 -16.87 38.90
C LEU A 18 12.52 -17.31 38.67
N ASN A 19 12.69 -18.36 37.89
CA ASN A 19 13.98 -18.86 37.44
C ASN A 19 14.45 -18.14 36.17
N MET A 20 15.73 -18.17 35.86
CA MET A 20 16.32 -17.58 34.66
C MET A 20 15.61 -18.08 33.38
N ASP A 21 15.19 -19.32 33.34
CA ASP A 21 14.42 -19.92 32.21
C ASP A 21 13.04 -19.26 32.01
N VAL A 22 12.34 -18.95 33.11
CA VAL A 22 11.03 -18.26 33.06
C VAL A 22 11.19 -16.84 32.58
N LEU A 23 12.20 -16.13 33.05
CA LEU A 23 12.53 -14.79 32.60
C LEU A 23 12.87 -14.77 31.11
N LEU A 24 13.68 -15.71 30.65
CA LEU A 24 14.04 -15.84 29.23
C LEU A 24 12.78 -16.08 28.37
N ARG A 25 11.90 -17.00 28.77
CA ARG A 25 10.66 -17.29 28.04
C ARG A 25 9.71 -16.10 28.00
N MET A 26 9.56 -15.37 29.13
CA MET A 26 8.76 -14.14 29.16
C MET A 26 9.36 -13.06 28.26
N THR A 27 10.68 -12.91 28.23
CA THR A 27 11.36 -11.95 27.36
C THR A 27 11.13 -12.29 25.89
N VAL A 28 11.29 -13.56 25.50
CA VAL A 28 11.04 -14.04 24.13
C VAL A 28 9.57 -13.80 23.76
N PHE A 29 8.64 -14.08 24.68
CA PHE A 29 7.21 -13.84 24.46
C PHE A 29 6.89 -12.35 24.20
N LEU A 30 7.41 -11.47 25.05
CA LEU A 30 7.21 -10.02 24.90
C LEU A 30 7.84 -9.48 23.60
N LEU A 31 9.03 -9.96 23.25
CA LEU A 31 9.67 -9.63 21.98
C LEU A 31 8.83 -10.09 20.79
N THR A 32 8.30 -11.31 20.85
CA THR A 32 7.43 -11.82 19.77
C THR A 32 6.18 -10.97 19.60
N LEU A 33 5.51 -10.60 20.70
CA LEU A 33 4.37 -9.68 20.66
C LEU A 33 4.75 -8.32 20.08
N PHE A 34 5.87 -7.76 20.50
CA PHE A 34 6.36 -6.48 19.97
C PHE A 34 6.61 -6.57 18.46
N TYR A 35 7.31 -7.62 17.98
CA TYR A 35 7.55 -7.82 16.56
C TYR A 35 6.29 -8.10 15.74
N MET A 36 5.22 -8.60 16.34
CA MET A 36 3.93 -8.78 15.67
C MET A 36 3.11 -7.49 15.60
N ILE A 37 3.07 -6.72 16.68
CA ILE A 37 2.23 -5.52 16.80
C ILE A 37 2.85 -4.32 16.06
N LEU A 38 4.18 -4.16 16.14
CA LEU A 38 4.89 -3.03 15.55
C LEU A 38 4.66 -2.87 14.04
N PRO A 39 4.78 -3.90 13.19
CA PRO A 39 4.51 -3.78 11.74
C PRO A 39 3.07 -3.39 11.45
N VAL A 40 2.09 -3.93 12.19
CA VAL A 40 0.67 -3.57 12.00
C VAL A 40 0.45 -2.09 12.30
N TYR A 41 1.03 -1.60 13.41
CA TYR A 41 0.97 -0.18 13.77
C TYR A 41 1.63 0.71 12.70
N LEU A 42 2.82 0.34 12.23
CA LEU A 42 3.53 1.09 11.19
C LEU A 42 2.75 1.11 9.87
N ILE A 43 2.24 -0.04 9.43
CA ILE A 43 1.42 -0.12 8.21
C ILE A 43 0.16 0.72 8.36
N ALA A 44 -0.54 0.64 9.49
CA ALA A 44 -1.75 1.43 9.73
C ALA A 44 -1.46 2.94 9.74
N ARG A 45 -0.32 3.35 10.30
CA ARG A 45 0.09 4.75 10.37
C ARG A 45 0.49 5.32 9.00
N TYR A 46 1.32 4.57 8.26
CA TYR A 46 1.89 5.04 7.00
C TYR A 46 1.06 4.72 5.77
N SER A 47 0.08 3.81 5.85
CA SER A 47 -0.75 3.44 4.70
C SER A 47 -1.53 4.62 4.13
N LYS A 48 -1.94 5.57 4.98
CA LYS A 48 -2.70 6.74 4.55
C LYS A 48 -1.86 7.68 3.70
N ASP A 49 -0.65 7.99 4.16
CA ASP A 49 0.29 8.85 3.45
C ASP A 49 0.78 8.16 2.17
N PHE A 50 0.97 6.84 2.21
CA PHE A 50 1.34 6.04 1.05
C PHE A 50 0.24 6.00 -0.01
N ASN A 51 -1.03 5.87 0.36
CA ASN A 51 -2.14 5.87 -0.57
C ASN A 51 -2.33 7.26 -1.23
N VAL A 52 -2.16 8.34 -0.46
CA VAL A 52 -2.15 9.70 -1.03
C VAL A 52 -1.01 9.83 -2.04
N PHE A 53 0.19 9.39 -1.66
CA PHE A 53 1.34 9.38 -2.54
C PHE A 53 1.11 8.57 -3.83
N LEU A 54 0.48 7.40 -3.75
CA LEU A 54 0.13 6.59 -4.92
C LEU A 54 -0.85 7.32 -5.83
N ALA A 55 -1.93 7.88 -5.28
CA ALA A 55 -2.94 8.62 -6.04
C ALA A 55 -2.35 9.83 -6.78
N GLU A 56 -1.32 10.46 -6.22
CA GLU A 56 -0.65 11.60 -6.83
C GLU A 56 0.39 11.22 -7.91
N ASN A 57 0.82 9.96 -7.97
CA ASN A 57 2.00 9.59 -8.77
C ASN A 57 1.77 8.45 -9.77
N VAL A 58 0.71 7.68 -9.58
CA VAL A 58 0.42 6.49 -10.38
C VAL A 58 -1.01 6.57 -10.89
N SER A 59 -1.22 6.25 -12.16
CA SER A 59 -2.55 6.27 -12.75
C SER A 59 -3.47 5.18 -12.21
N ASP A 60 -2.91 4.09 -11.71
CA ASP A 60 -3.65 2.97 -11.15
C ASP A 60 -3.09 2.59 -9.75
N PRO A 61 -3.50 3.33 -8.69
CA PRO A 61 -2.99 3.11 -7.34
C PRO A 61 -3.47 1.79 -6.73
N GLU A 62 -4.59 1.20 -7.20
CA GLU A 62 -5.13 -0.05 -6.67
C GLU A 62 -4.18 -1.23 -6.87
N GLU A 63 -3.39 -1.22 -7.92
CA GLU A 63 -2.39 -2.25 -8.23
C GLU A 63 -1.27 -2.33 -7.17
N TYR A 64 -1.04 -1.25 -6.43
CA TYR A 64 0.02 -1.11 -5.42
C TYR A 64 -0.50 -1.13 -3.99
N ASP A 65 -1.80 -1.44 -3.79
CA ASP A 65 -2.41 -1.43 -2.46
C ASP A 65 -1.75 -2.44 -1.51
N LEU A 66 -1.42 -1.96 -0.33
CA LEU A 66 -0.85 -2.77 0.76
C LEU A 66 -1.91 -3.29 1.75
N GLU A 67 -3.19 -3.16 1.43
CA GLU A 67 -4.27 -3.58 2.33
C GLU A 67 -4.22 -5.09 2.63
N TRP A 68 -3.84 -5.89 1.64
CA TRP A 68 -3.63 -7.33 1.81
C TRP A 68 -2.57 -7.64 2.87
N LEU A 69 -1.51 -6.82 2.95
CA LEU A 69 -0.44 -6.98 3.94
C LEU A 69 -0.97 -6.72 5.35
N ARG A 70 -1.76 -5.65 5.53
CA ARG A 70 -2.42 -5.35 6.80
C ARG A 70 -3.36 -6.48 7.22
N LYS A 71 -4.20 -6.99 6.31
CA LYS A 71 -5.11 -8.12 6.55
C LYS A 71 -4.33 -9.38 6.98
N THR A 72 -3.25 -9.71 6.28
CA THR A 72 -2.40 -10.87 6.60
C THR A 72 -1.77 -10.74 8.00
N MET A 73 -1.26 -9.56 8.36
CA MET A 73 -0.68 -9.32 9.69
C MET A 73 -1.73 -9.48 10.80
N ILE A 74 -2.96 -9.00 10.61
CA ILE A 74 -4.04 -9.20 11.58
C ILE A 74 -4.36 -10.69 11.74
N ILE A 75 -4.43 -11.45 10.65
CA ILE A 75 -4.67 -12.90 10.69
C ILE A 75 -3.56 -13.60 11.49
N LEU A 76 -2.29 -13.24 11.28
CA LEU A 76 -1.17 -13.81 12.04
C LEU A 76 -1.26 -13.50 13.53
N ILE A 77 -1.69 -12.31 13.95
CA ILE A 77 -1.91 -11.97 15.37
C ILE A 77 -3.02 -12.81 15.96
N VAL A 78 -4.14 -12.99 15.24
CA VAL A 78 -5.26 -13.82 15.71
C VAL A 78 -4.83 -15.28 15.87
N LEU A 79 -4.09 -15.84 14.91
CA LEU A 79 -3.55 -17.21 14.98
C LEU A 79 -2.57 -17.36 16.15
N TYR A 80 -1.73 -16.36 16.40
CA TYR A 80 -0.85 -16.39 17.56
C TYR A 80 -1.62 -16.36 18.88
N GLY A 81 -2.65 -15.53 19.00
CA GLY A 81 -3.55 -15.52 20.15
C GLY A 81 -4.25 -16.87 20.37
N PHE A 82 -4.71 -17.50 19.28
CA PHE A 82 -5.30 -18.84 19.33
C PHE A 82 -4.28 -19.91 19.79
N TYR A 83 -3.05 -19.84 19.27
CA TYR A 83 -1.96 -20.71 19.72
C TYR A 83 -1.70 -20.63 21.22
N LEU A 84 -1.76 -19.41 21.81
CA LEU A 84 -1.61 -19.23 23.27
C LEU A 84 -2.74 -19.93 24.05
N VAL A 85 -3.97 -19.87 23.54
CA VAL A 85 -5.10 -20.61 24.17
C VAL A 85 -4.88 -22.11 24.05
N LEU A 86 -4.36 -22.61 22.93
CA LEU A 86 -4.06 -24.03 22.74
C LEU A 86 -3.00 -24.55 23.69
N LEU A 87 -2.03 -23.70 24.09
CA LEU A 87 -1.03 -24.07 25.11
C LEU A 87 -1.67 -24.46 26.44
N LEU A 88 -2.87 -23.94 26.75
CA LEU A 88 -3.60 -24.26 27.97
C LEU A 88 -4.41 -25.57 27.87
N THR A 89 -4.77 -25.99 26.65
CA THR A 89 -5.66 -27.16 26.43
C THR A 89 -4.93 -28.46 26.22
N ASN A 90 -3.64 -28.43 25.93
CA ASN A 90 -2.75 -29.59 25.71
C ASN A 90 -3.30 -30.68 24.79
N THR A 91 -4.02 -30.28 23.72
CA THR A 91 -4.62 -31.22 22.74
C THR A 91 -3.75 -31.31 21.49
N PRO A 92 -3.06 -32.45 21.23
CA PRO A 92 -2.13 -32.58 20.10
C PRO A 92 -2.77 -32.30 18.72
N LEU A 93 -4.02 -32.71 18.53
CA LEU A 93 -4.74 -32.54 17.28
C LEU A 93 -4.91 -31.05 16.93
N MET A 94 -5.24 -30.22 17.92
CA MET A 94 -5.42 -28.78 17.71
C MET A 94 -4.11 -28.07 17.33
N TYR A 95 -2.96 -28.52 17.85
CA TYR A 95 -1.64 -28.03 17.42
C TYR A 95 -1.37 -28.34 15.95
N VAL A 96 -1.72 -29.54 15.48
CA VAL A 96 -1.54 -29.90 14.06
C VAL A 96 -2.41 -29.02 13.18
N ILE A 97 -3.66 -28.76 13.56
CA ILE A 97 -4.57 -27.89 12.82
C ILE A 97 -4.01 -26.46 12.77
N ASP A 98 -3.59 -25.90 13.91
CA ASP A 98 -3.02 -24.53 13.98
C ASP A 98 -1.80 -24.38 13.05
N LYS A 99 -0.85 -25.33 13.10
CA LYS A 99 0.33 -25.30 12.23
C LYS A 99 0.00 -25.47 10.76
N THR A 100 -1.01 -26.24 10.43
CA THR A 100 -1.49 -26.41 9.06
C THR A 100 -2.10 -25.11 8.53
N VAL A 101 -2.95 -24.46 9.32
CA VAL A 101 -3.54 -23.15 8.95
C VAL A 101 -2.44 -22.11 8.79
N LEU A 102 -1.48 -22.03 9.71
CA LEU A 102 -0.34 -21.12 9.63
C LEU A 102 0.47 -21.32 8.34
N LEU A 103 0.68 -22.59 7.91
CA LEU A 103 1.38 -22.90 6.67
C LEU A 103 0.64 -22.33 5.44
N PHE A 104 -0.69 -22.44 5.38
CA PHE A 104 -1.49 -21.85 4.31
C PHE A 104 -1.45 -20.32 4.31
N VAL A 105 -1.45 -19.68 5.48
CA VAL A 105 -1.32 -18.22 5.60
C VAL A 105 0.06 -17.77 5.09
N TRP A 106 1.13 -18.47 5.43
CA TRP A 106 2.46 -18.21 4.92
C TRP A 106 2.57 -18.42 3.41
N TYR A 107 1.95 -19.48 2.87
CA TYR A 107 1.90 -19.74 1.44
C TYR A 107 1.21 -18.57 0.71
N TYR A 108 0.04 -18.12 1.21
CA TYR A 108 -0.66 -16.96 0.66
C TYR A 108 0.18 -15.68 0.72
N PHE A 109 0.85 -15.44 1.84
CA PHE A 109 1.74 -14.30 2.01
C PHE A 109 2.88 -14.30 0.98
N PHE A 110 3.58 -15.42 0.83
CA PHE A 110 4.66 -15.54 -0.16
C PHE A 110 4.14 -15.41 -1.59
N TYR A 111 3.00 -16.02 -1.90
CA TYR A 111 2.38 -15.87 -3.19
C TYR A 111 2.12 -14.39 -3.52
N LYS A 112 1.47 -13.64 -2.63
CA LYS A 112 1.22 -12.22 -2.81
C LYS A 112 2.51 -11.39 -2.86
N ALA A 113 3.50 -11.72 -2.05
CA ALA A 113 4.78 -11.01 -2.02
C ALA A 113 5.59 -11.20 -3.33
N LEU A 114 5.53 -12.38 -3.96
CA LEU A 114 6.20 -12.66 -5.24
C LEU A 114 5.59 -11.88 -6.41
N PHE A 115 4.28 -11.63 -6.36
CA PHE A 115 3.56 -10.88 -7.40
C PHE A 115 3.34 -9.41 -7.03
N LEU A 116 4.01 -8.92 -5.98
CA LEU A 116 3.95 -7.51 -5.60
C LEU A 116 4.66 -6.67 -6.66
N LYS A 117 3.93 -5.83 -7.37
CA LYS A 117 4.54 -4.78 -8.20
C LYS A 117 5.18 -3.74 -7.28
N VAL A 118 6.47 -3.54 -7.42
CA VAL A 118 7.22 -2.52 -6.69
C VAL A 118 7.24 -1.25 -7.53
N VAL A 119 6.72 -0.15 -7.00
CA VAL A 119 6.92 1.17 -7.61
C VAL A 119 8.38 1.54 -7.41
N VAL A 120 9.22 1.25 -8.41
CA VAL A 120 10.60 1.73 -8.43
C VAL A 120 10.59 3.21 -8.75
N LEU A 121 10.62 4.01 -7.72
CA LEU A 121 10.78 5.47 -7.85
C LEU A 121 12.26 5.76 -8.01
N GLU A 122 12.74 5.60 -9.22
CA GLU A 122 14.18 5.64 -9.55
C GLU A 122 14.87 6.98 -9.22
N HIS A 123 14.10 8.04 -8.95
CA HIS A 123 14.63 9.37 -8.64
C HIS A 123 14.15 10.00 -7.32
N SER A 124 13.08 9.50 -6.70
CA SER A 124 12.51 10.14 -5.49
C SER A 124 13.23 9.79 -4.19
N PHE A 125 14.07 8.77 -4.19
CA PHE A 125 14.85 8.40 -2.99
C PHE A 125 16.13 9.25 -2.83
N LYS A 126 16.50 10.08 -3.82
CA LYS A 126 17.69 10.95 -3.76
C LYS A 126 17.40 12.36 -3.28
N SER A 127 16.19 12.85 -3.40
CA SER A 127 15.77 14.06 -2.71
C SER A 127 15.15 13.62 -1.40
N GLY A 128 15.90 13.76 -0.30
CA GLY A 128 15.37 13.52 1.04
C GLY A 128 14.01 14.17 1.17
N TRP A 129 13.10 13.46 1.85
CA TRP A 129 11.78 13.92 2.30
C TRP A 129 11.56 15.37 1.87
N ASP A 130 11.00 15.58 0.66
CA ASP A 130 10.55 16.91 0.27
C ASP A 130 9.55 17.29 1.35
N LEU A 131 10.01 18.12 2.28
CA LEU A 131 9.16 18.70 3.29
C LEU A 131 7.94 19.25 2.56
N PRO A 132 6.73 19.06 3.09
CA PRO A 132 5.56 19.70 2.50
C PRO A 132 5.94 21.16 2.28
N TYR A 133 5.85 21.58 1.03
CA TYR A 133 6.11 22.94 0.65
C TYR A 133 5.37 23.84 1.64
N GLN A 134 6.11 24.56 2.50
CA GLN A 134 5.51 25.57 3.35
C GLN A 134 4.83 26.57 2.41
N GLU A 135 3.56 26.76 2.62
CA GLU A 135 2.81 27.84 1.99
C GLU A 135 3.54 29.15 2.34
N ASP A 136 4.41 29.60 1.44
CA ASP A 136 4.80 30.99 1.41
C ASP A 136 3.57 31.74 0.88
N ASP A 137 2.92 32.48 1.77
CA ASP A 137 1.72 33.31 1.51
C ASP A 137 1.99 34.44 0.49
N ASN A 138 3.14 34.48 -0.14
CA ASN A 138 3.47 35.32 -1.25
C ASN A 138 3.06 34.65 -2.57
N ASP A 139 1.74 34.52 -2.75
CA ASP A 139 1.15 34.12 -4.03
C ASP A 139 1.19 35.26 -4.99
N ASP A 140 2.35 35.51 -5.61
CA ASP A 140 2.49 36.50 -6.68
C ASP A 140 1.58 36.08 -7.84
N ASP A 141 0.81 37.04 -8.36
CA ASP A 141 -0.09 36.86 -9.52
C ASP A 141 0.61 36.20 -10.71
N GLU A 142 1.93 36.36 -10.84
CA GLU A 142 2.76 35.72 -11.85
C GLU A 142 2.81 34.20 -11.69
N HIS A 143 2.86 33.70 -10.46
CA HIS A 143 2.88 32.25 -10.17
C HIS A 143 1.54 31.57 -10.50
N ARG A 144 0.43 32.28 -10.29
CA ARG A 144 -0.92 31.82 -10.67
C ARG A 144 -1.11 31.76 -12.18
N VAL A 145 -0.63 32.78 -12.91
CA VAL A 145 -0.70 32.78 -14.37
C VAL A 145 0.12 31.63 -14.96
N PHE A 146 1.32 31.39 -14.41
CA PHE A 146 2.18 30.30 -14.81
C PHE A 146 1.51 28.92 -14.56
N SER A 147 0.92 28.73 -13.38
CA SER A 147 0.22 27.49 -12.99
C SER A 147 -0.95 27.17 -13.91
N LYS A 148 -1.81 28.15 -14.20
CA LYS A 148 -2.95 28.00 -15.13
C LYS A 148 -2.49 27.66 -16.55
N ARG A 149 -1.45 28.28 -17.04
CA ARG A 149 -0.91 27.99 -18.38
C ARG A 149 -0.44 26.54 -18.48
N TYR A 150 0.28 26.03 -17.48
CA TYR A 150 0.70 24.63 -17.47
C TYR A 150 -0.47 23.67 -17.33
N ALA A 151 -1.53 24.03 -16.59
CA ALA A 151 -2.74 23.23 -16.50
C ALA A 151 -3.43 23.09 -17.87
N GLU A 152 -3.51 24.20 -18.63
CA GLU A 152 -4.05 24.20 -20.00
C GLU A 152 -3.15 23.37 -20.95
N GLU A 153 -1.84 23.52 -20.87
CA GLU A 153 -0.88 22.77 -21.68
C GLU A 153 -0.97 21.25 -21.41
N VAL A 154 -1.06 20.85 -20.13
CA VAL A 154 -1.24 19.45 -19.73
C VAL A 154 -2.56 18.91 -20.25
N SER A 155 -3.66 19.63 -20.08
CA SER A 155 -4.98 19.23 -20.57
C SER A 155 -4.99 19.05 -22.09
N ALA A 156 -4.45 20.00 -22.84
CA ALA A 156 -4.35 19.92 -24.29
C ALA A 156 -3.46 18.74 -24.75
N TRP A 157 -2.41 18.44 -24.00
CA TRP A 157 -1.56 17.28 -24.27
C TRP A 157 -2.29 15.97 -24.01
N PHE A 158 -3.08 15.83 -22.93
CA PHE A 158 -3.91 14.66 -22.66
C PHE A 158 -4.94 14.40 -23.75
N GLU A 159 -5.59 15.44 -24.29
CA GLU A 159 -6.54 15.32 -25.38
C GLU A 159 -5.87 14.90 -26.70
N ARG A 160 -4.71 15.46 -27.02
CA ARG A 160 -4.02 15.25 -28.30
C ARG A 160 -3.31 13.91 -28.33
N GLU A 161 -2.48 13.61 -27.35
CA GLU A 161 -1.59 12.45 -27.32
C GLU A 161 -2.22 11.20 -26.68
N LYS A 162 -3.34 11.37 -25.96
CA LYS A 162 -4.06 10.31 -25.25
C LYS A 162 -3.17 9.43 -24.40
N PRO A 163 -2.29 9.99 -23.53
CA PRO A 163 -1.34 9.22 -22.75
C PRO A 163 -2.04 8.27 -21.76
N TYR A 164 -3.29 8.56 -21.40
CA TYR A 164 -4.12 7.76 -20.52
C TYR A 164 -4.42 6.35 -21.04
N LEU A 165 -4.22 6.10 -22.35
CA LEU A 165 -4.33 4.76 -22.92
C LEU A 165 -3.17 3.84 -22.53
N ARG A 166 -2.10 4.39 -21.99
CA ARG A 166 -1.02 3.58 -21.41
C ARG A 166 -1.40 3.17 -19.99
N GLU A 167 -1.39 1.86 -19.76
CA GLU A 167 -1.71 1.23 -18.49
C GLU A 167 -0.77 1.71 -17.35
N ASP A 168 0.52 1.83 -17.64
CA ASP A 168 1.59 2.14 -16.68
C ASP A 168 1.93 3.64 -16.57
N LEU A 169 1.02 4.54 -17.00
CA LEU A 169 1.27 5.99 -16.99
C LEU A 169 1.55 6.50 -15.57
N ARG A 170 2.63 7.27 -15.42
CA ARG A 170 3.07 7.85 -14.16
C ARG A 170 3.28 9.36 -14.25
N LEU A 171 3.17 10.05 -13.14
CA LEU A 171 3.46 11.48 -13.05
C LEU A 171 4.89 11.82 -13.50
N THR A 172 5.84 10.91 -13.25
CA THR A 172 7.23 11.05 -13.71
C THR A 172 7.40 11.03 -15.23
N ASP A 173 6.45 10.46 -15.97
CA ASP A 173 6.47 10.49 -17.44
C ASP A 173 6.17 11.90 -17.95
N LEU A 174 5.31 12.65 -17.24
CA LEU A 174 5.00 14.03 -17.56
C LEU A 174 6.21 14.95 -17.37
N GLN A 175 7.10 14.65 -16.41
CA GLN A 175 8.33 15.42 -16.21
C GLN A 175 9.29 15.39 -17.41
N ARG A 176 9.21 14.36 -18.25
CA ARG A 176 10.01 14.26 -19.49
C ARG A 176 9.49 15.20 -20.58
N ILE A 177 8.24 15.62 -20.47
CA ILE A 177 7.56 16.45 -21.47
C ILE A 177 7.47 17.89 -20.98
N PHE A 178 7.11 18.07 -19.72
CA PHE A 178 7.00 19.36 -19.05
C PHE A 178 8.19 19.55 -18.11
N PRO A 179 9.04 20.58 -18.32
CA PRO A 179 10.26 20.79 -17.53
C PRO A 179 9.95 21.43 -16.17
N ILE A 180 9.07 20.79 -15.41
CA ILE A 180 8.64 21.21 -14.07
C ILE A 180 8.86 20.09 -13.06
N SER A 181 9.03 20.45 -11.79
CA SER A 181 9.28 19.47 -10.72
C SER A 181 8.06 18.58 -10.48
N ARG A 182 8.30 17.40 -9.91
CA ARG A 182 7.23 16.47 -9.53
C ARG A 182 6.27 17.09 -8.52
N SER A 183 6.80 17.79 -7.51
CA SER A 183 5.98 18.47 -6.51
C SER A 183 5.08 19.51 -7.15
N TYR A 184 5.59 20.24 -8.13
CA TYR A 184 4.81 21.22 -8.87
C TYR A 184 3.72 20.57 -9.72
N LEU A 185 4.01 19.45 -10.40
CA LEU A 185 3.01 18.67 -11.13
C LEU A 185 1.89 18.17 -10.21
N SER A 186 2.25 17.58 -9.05
CA SER A 186 1.27 17.15 -8.06
C SER A 186 0.38 18.29 -7.59
N GLN A 187 0.95 19.44 -7.29
CA GLN A 187 0.18 20.65 -6.92
C GLN A 187 -0.72 21.14 -8.06
N LEU A 188 -0.25 21.11 -9.30
CA LEU A 188 -1.01 21.50 -10.47
C LEU A 188 -2.28 20.64 -10.62
N PHE A 189 -2.18 19.33 -10.49
CA PHE A 189 -3.36 18.46 -10.51
C PHE A 189 -4.30 18.76 -9.36
N ASN A 190 -3.80 18.85 -8.13
CA ASN A 190 -4.64 19.03 -6.94
C ASN A 190 -5.26 20.42 -6.84
N ARG A 191 -4.53 21.50 -7.22
CA ARG A 191 -4.99 22.89 -7.06
C ARG A 191 -5.68 23.42 -8.30
N GLU A 192 -5.08 23.30 -9.49
CA GLU A 192 -5.61 23.90 -10.72
C GLU A 192 -6.64 22.99 -11.40
N LEU A 193 -6.37 21.66 -11.45
CA LEU A 193 -7.28 20.68 -12.04
C LEU A 193 -8.27 20.11 -11.02
N GLY A 194 -8.08 20.38 -9.70
CA GLY A 194 -9.02 20.05 -8.64
C GLY A 194 -9.15 18.56 -8.31
N GLN A 195 -8.21 17.71 -8.75
CA GLN A 195 -8.25 16.27 -8.56
C GLN A 195 -6.85 15.67 -8.54
N SER A 196 -6.70 14.43 -8.01
CA SER A 196 -5.43 13.73 -8.04
C SER A 196 -5.04 13.35 -9.48
N PHE A 197 -3.75 13.06 -9.70
CA PHE A 197 -3.28 12.56 -11.00
C PHE A 197 -4.02 11.29 -11.44
N SER A 198 -4.24 10.36 -10.50
CA SER A 198 -4.98 9.13 -10.76
C SER A 198 -6.42 9.40 -11.19
N ASP A 199 -7.13 10.26 -10.46
CA ASP A 199 -8.52 10.59 -10.78
C ASP A 199 -8.63 11.27 -12.15
N TYR A 200 -7.68 12.17 -12.47
CA TYR A 200 -7.62 12.85 -13.76
C TYR A 200 -7.44 11.86 -14.91
N VAL A 201 -6.48 10.93 -14.78
CA VAL A 201 -6.26 9.87 -15.78
C VAL A 201 -7.49 8.97 -15.93
N ASN A 202 -8.07 8.55 -14.80
CA ASN A 202 -9.22 7.66 -14.80
C ASN A 202 -10.48 8.30 -15.39
N GLN A 203 -10.65 9.61 -15.26
CA GLN A 203 -11.73 10.33 -15.93
C GLN A 203 -11.64 10.16 -17.45
N PHE A 204 -10.47 10.38 -18.06
CA PHE A 204 -10.27 10.18 -19.49
C PHE A 204 -10.46 8.73 -19.95
N ARG A 205 -9.98 7.78 -19.14
CA ARG A 205 -10.17 6.34 -19.42
C ARG A 205 -11.65 5.94 -19.40
N ILE A 206 -12.42 6.46 -18.44
CA ILE A 206 -13.87 6.22 -18.38
C ILE A 206 -14.59 6.81 -19.59
N GLU A 207 -14.24 8.03 -20.00
CA GLU A 207 -14.83 8.66 -21.18
C GLU A 207 -14.51 7.87 -22.47
N GLU A 208 -13.27 7.42 -22.63
CA GLU A 208 -12.87 6.59 -23.75
C GLU A 208 -13.57 5.22 -23.72
N SER A 209 -13.73 4.61 -22.53
CA SER A 209 -14.49 3.36 -22.38
C SER A 209 -15.94 3.52 -22.83
N LYS A 210 -16.62 4.60 -22.45
CA LYS A 210 -17.99 4.89 -22.89
C LYS A 210 -18.04 5.05 -24.41
N ARG A 211 -17.10 5.80 -24.98
CA ARG A 211 -17.00 5.99 -26.43
C ARG A 211 -16.83 4.67 -27.19
N LEU A 212 -15.99 3.77 -26.66
CA LEU A 212 -15.78 2.44 -27.24
C LEU A 212 -17.02 1.56 -27.12
N MET A 213 -17.72 1.58 -25.97
CA MET A 213 -18.99 0.85 -25.79
C MET A 213 -20.06 1.28 -26.80
N ASP A 214 -20.19 2.58 -27.05
CA ASP A 214 -21.15 3.12 -28.00
C ASP A 214 -20.78 2.76 -29.47
N ALA A 215 -19.49 2.77 -29.79
CA ALA A 215 -19.00 2.47 -31.14
C ALA A 215 -19.00 0.96 -31.45
N GLU A 216 -18.78 0.11 -30.47
CA GLU A 216 -18.60 -1.34 -30.62
C GLU A 216 -19.44 -2.12 -29.60
N PRO A 217 -20.78 -2.20 -29.76
CA PRO A 217 -21.69 -2.82 -28.78
C PRO A 217 -21.45 -4.31 -28.51
N ASN A 218 -20.69 -4.98 -29.39
CA ASN A 218 -20.38 -6.41 -29.27
C ASN A 218 -19.00 -6.69 -28.66
N ALA A 219 -18.20 -5.65 -28.36
CA ALA A 219 -16.92 -5.81 -27.70
C ALA A 219 -17.08 -6.27 -26.25
N SER A 220 -16.19 -7.11 -25.74
CA SER A 220 -16.21 -7.54 -24.35
C SER A 220 -15.79 -6.39 -23.42
N ILE A 221 -16.30 -6.41 -22.20
CA ILE A 221 -15.92 -5.42 -21.18
C ILE A 221 -14.40 -5.43 -20.92
N GLN A 222 -13.80 -6.61 -20.96
CA GLN A 222 -12.34 -6.76 -20.78
C GLN A 222 -11.58 -6.08 -21.92
N GLU A 223 -11.98 -6.29 -23.16
CA GLU A 223 -11.36 -5.67 -24.34
C GLU A 223 -11.48 -4.15 -24.31
N ILE A 224 -12.65 -3.64 -23.90
CA ILE A 224 -12.88 -2.20 -23.76
C ILE A 224 -11.98 -1.63 -22.65
N ALA A 225 -11.85 -2.31 -21.50
CA ALA A 225 -10.99 -1.90 -20.40
C ALA A 225 -9.53 -1.80 -20.85
N GLU A 226 -8.98 -2.83 -21.48
CA GLU A 226 -7.61 -2.86 -22.01
C GLU A 226 -7.36 -1.71 -23.01
N ARG A 227 -8.28 -1.50 -23.95
CA ARG A 227 -8.16 -0.45 -24.98
C ARG A 227 -8.33 0.96 -24.43
N SER A 228 -8.97 1.11 -23.28
CA SER A 228 -9.09 2.42 -22.60
C SER A 228 -7.96 2.68 -21.60
N GLY A 229 -7.00 1.76 -21.49
CA GLY A 229 -5.84 1.91 -20.62
C GLY A 229 -6.03 1.44 -19.19
N PHE A 230 -7.13 0.75 -18.87
CA PHE A 230 -7.27 0.06 -17.59
C PHE A 230 -6.48 -1.26 -17.59
N HIS A 231 -5.96 -1.58 -16.42
CA HIS A 231 -5.33 -2.88 -16.21
C HIS A 231 -6.39 -3.99 -16.14
N SER A 232 -6.14 -5.12 -16.82
CA SER A 232 -7.03 -6.30 -16.85
C SER A 232 -6.64 -7.34 -15.80
#